data_212db081f7aa12e9585a79079f21b492
#
_entry.id   212db081f7aa12e9585a79079f21b492
#
_cell.length_a   1.000
_cell.length_b   1.000
_cell.length_c   1.000
_cell.angle_alpha   90.00
_cell.angle_beta   90.00
_cell.angle_gamma   90.00
#
_symmetry.space_group_name_H-M   'P 1'
#
loop_
_entity.id
_entity.type
_entity.pdbx_description
1 polymer ?
#
loop_
_entity_poly.entity_id
_entity_poly.type
_entity_poly.pdbx_seq_one_letter_code
_entity_poly.pdbx_strand_id
1 'polypeptide(L)' 'MNKVIKILMERDGLTYDEAKEEYEATREEMLQSIEDGNLDADEILADNLGLEIDYIFDFI' A
#
# COMPACT_ATOMS: atom_id res chain seq x y z
N MET A 1 -3.82 -5.82 13.61
CA MET A 1 -4.15 -5.62 12.19
C MET A 1 -3.29 -4.50 11.62
N ASN A 2 -2.82 -4.64 10.40
CA ASN A 2 -2.06 -3.61 9.73
C ASN A 2 -2.91 -2.36 9.53
N LYS A 3 -2.34 -1.20 9.78
CA LYS A 3 -3.05 0.08 9.70
C LYS A 3 -3.58 0.37 8.29
N VAL A 4 -2.80 0.03 7.28
CA VAL A 4 -3.22 0.23 5.88
C VAL A 4 -4.40 -0.66 5.53
N ILE A 5 -4.35 -1.93 5.93
CA ILE A 5 -5.45 -2.85 5.69
C ILE A 5 -6.73 -2.34 6.36
N LYS A 6 -6.61 -1.85 7.59
CA LYS A 6 -7.74 -1.29 8.32
C LYS A 6 -8.36 -0.10 7.59
N ILE A 7 -7.50 0.81 7.09
CA ILE A 7 -7.96 1.98 6.33
C ILE A 7 -8.72 1.55 5.08
N LEU A 8 -8.18 0.59 4.34
CA LEU A 8 -8.82 0.12 3.12
C LEU A 8 -10.19 -0.50 3.42
N MET A 9 -10.30 -1.24 4.50
CA MET A 9 -11.59 -1.82 4.90
C MET A 9 -12.60 -0.74 5.26
N GLU A 10 -12.21 0.26 6.04
CA GLU A 10 -13.11 1.30 6.53
C GLU A 10 -13.45 2.32 5.45
N ARG A 11 -12.45 2.78 4.70
CA ARG A 11 -12.63 3.82 3.70
C ARG A 11 -13.32 3.30 2.45
N ASP A 12 -12.89 2.14 1.96
CA ASP A 12 -13.34 1.60 0.67
C ASP A 12 -14.39 0.50 0.82
N GLY A 13 -14.74 0.13 2.04
CA GLY A 13 -15.75 -0.90 2.28
C GLY A 13 -15.31 -2.28 1.87
N LEU A 14 -14.01 -2.54 1.87
CA LEU A 14 -13.47 -3.84 1.46
C LEU A 14 -13.52 -4.87 2.59
N THR A 15 -13.61 -6.15 2.23
CA THR A 15 -13.39 -7.22 3.18
C THR A 15 -11.91 -7.26 3.55
N TYR A 16 -11.59 -7.98 4.63
CA TYR A 16 -10.19 -8.15 5.04
C TYR A 16 -9.37 -8.77 3.90
N ASP A 17 -9.89 -9.81 3.26
CA ASP A 17 -9.16 -10.49 2.18
C ASP A 17 -8.92 -9.57 0.99
N GLU A 18 -9.91 -8.76 0.63
CA GLU A 18 -9.77 -7.80 -0.46
C GLU A 18 -8.75 -6.73 -0.12
N ALA A 19 -8.82 -6.17 1.09
CA ALA A 19 -7.89 -5.15 1.53
C ALA A 19 -6.46 -5.69 1.62
N LYS A 20 -6.31 -6.91 2.10
CA LYS A 20 -5.00 -7.56 2.20
C LYS A 20 -4.40 -7.78 0.82
N GLU A 21 -5.22 -8.19 -0.14
CA GLU A 21 -4.77 -8.41 -1.51
C GLU A 21 -4.24 -7.12 -2.13
N GLU A 22 -4.97 -6.01 -1.97
CA GLU A 22 -4.50 -4.72 -2.46
C GLU A 22 -3.24 -4.25 -1.75
N TYR A 23 -3.17 -4.47 -0.45
CA TYR A 23 -2.00 -4.14 0.34
C TYR A 23 -0.76 -4.88 -0.16
N GLU A 24 -0.87 -6.19 -0.33
CA GLU A 24 0.25 -7.01 -0.77
C GLU A 24 0.69 -6.67 -2.20
N ALA A 25 -0.25 -6.41 -3.09
CA ALA A 25 0.06 -6.02 -4.47
C ALA A 25 0.82 -4.69 -4.51
N THR A 26 0.37 -3.71 -3.71
CA THR A 26 1.04 -2.42 -3.62
C THR A 26 2.43 -2.55 -3.01
N ARG A 27 2.55 -3.37 -1.96
CA ARG A 27 3.83 -3.62 -1.32
C ARG A 27 4.83 -4.22 -2.30
N GLU A 28 4.39 -5.20 -3.07
CA GLU A 28 5.24 -5.86 -4.06
C GLU A 28 5.70 -4.87 -5.13
N GLU A 29 4.79 -4.02 -5.60
CA GLU A 29 5.13 -2.99 -6.58
C GLU A 29 6.16 -2.01 -6.05
N MET A 30 6.02 -1.59 -4.78
CA MET A 30 6.99 -0.70 -4.16
C MET A 30 8.35 -1.36 -4.00
N LEU A 31 8.39 -2.63 -3.58
CA LEU A 31 9.66 -3.35 -3.44
C LEU A 31 10.34 -3.52 -4.79
N GLN A 32 9.58 -3.80 -5.83
CA GLN A 32 10.10 -3.91 -7.18
C GLN A 32 10.70 -2.58 -7.65
N SER A 33 10.02 -1.48 -7.37
CA SER A 33 10.49 -0.15 -7.74
C SER A 33 11.81 0.18 -7.04
N ILE A 34 11.91 -0.12 -5.75
CA ILE A 34 13.15 0.09 -4.98
C ILE A 34 14.28 -0.76 -5.55
N GLU A 35 13.99 -2.01 -5.87
CA GLU A 35 14.97 -2.93 -6.44
C GLU A 35 15.50 -2.45 -7.79
N ASP A 36 14.65 -1.81 -8.58
CA ASP A 36 15.01 -1.26 -9.88
C ASP A 36 15.74 0.10 -9.76
N GLY A 37 15.91 0.61 -8.55
CA GLY A 37 16.59 1.87 -8.32
C GLY A 37 15.70 3.08 -8.44
N ASN A 38 14.40 2.90 -8.59
CA ASN A 38 13.42 3.99 -8.63
C ASN A 38 12.95 4.29 -7.20
N LEU A 39 12.70 5.56 -6.91
CA LEU A 39 12.24 5.98 -5.58
C LEU A 39 10.83 6.55 -5.68
N ASP A 40 9.92 5.78 -6.27
CA ASP A 40 8.56 6.21 -6.54
C ASP A 40 7.54 5.70 -5.52
N ALA A 41 7.99 5.33 -4.32
CA ALA A 41 7.12 4.74 -3.30
C ALA A 41 5.94 5.66 -2.94
N ASP A 42 6.18 6.97 -2.83
CA ASP A 42 5.13 7.93 -2.54
C ASP A 42 4.09 7.99 -3.66
N GLU A 43 4.55 7.96 -4.90
CA GLU A 43 3.67 7.97 -6.06
C GLU A 43 2.86 6.68 -6.16
N ILE A 44 3.50 5.55 -5.91
CA ILE A 44 2.83 4.25 -5.93
C ILE A 44 1.74 4.19 -4.85
N LEU A 45 2.04 4.66 -3.64
CA LEU A 45 1.04 4.72 -2.57
C LEU A 45 -0.12 5.62 -2.92
N ALA A 46 0.15 6.79 -3.47
CA ALA A 46 -0.88 7.74 -3.86
C ALA A 46 -1.75 7.20 -4.99
N ASP A 47 -1.13 6.63 -6.01
CA ASP A 47 -1.84 6.15 -7.19
C ASP A 47 -2.65 4.87 -6.92
N ASN A 48 -2.09 3.95 -6.13
CA ASN A 48 -2.75 2.67 -5.89
C ASN A 48 -3.77 2.72 -4.75
N LEU A 49 -3.44 3.43 -3.67
CA LEU A 49 -4.24 3.40 -2.45
C LEU A 49 -4.72 4.78 -2.00
N GLY A 50 -4.22 5.85 -2.62
CA GLY A 50 -4.56 7.21 -2.19
C GLY A 50 -4.03 7.55 -0.81
N LEU A 51 -2.90 6.98 -0.42
CA LEU A 51 -2.29 7.19 0.89
C LEU A 51 -1.05 8.06 0.79
N GLU A 52 -0.74 8.76 1.90
CA GLU A 52 0.47 9.56 2.02
C GLU A 52 1.69 8.67 2.26
N ILE A 53 2.88 9.22 1.95
CA ILE A 53 4.14 8.48 2.12
C ILE A 53 4.38 8.05 3.57
N ASP A 54 3.78 8.71 4.54
CA ASP A 54 3.93 8.37 5.95
C ASP A 54 3.52 6.92 6.25
N TYR A 55 2.66 6.35 5.42
CA TYR A 55 2.21 4.97 5.58
C TYR A 55 3.22 3.94 5.08
N ILE A 56 4.34 4.38 4.50
CA ILE A 56 5.35 3.44 3.98
C ILE A 56 5.88 2.51 5.08
N PHE A 57 5.94 2.99 6.31
CA PHE A 57 6.44 2.18 7.41
C PHE A 57 5.52 1.00 7.76
N ASP A 58 4.31 1.01 7.27
CA ASP A 58 3.39 -0.11 7.45
C ASP A 58 3.58 -1.18 6.37
N PHE A 59 4.45 -0.93 5.39
CA PHE A 59 4.77 -1.86 4.30
C PHE A 59 6.13 -2.52 4.46
N ILE A 60 7.00 -1.96 5.28
CA ILE A 60 8.37 -2.48 5.44
C ILE A 60 8.71 -2.83 6.87
#